data_b46e5f901bdb13f1e345046382550059
#
_entry.id   b46e5f901bdb13f1e345046382550059
#
_cell.length_a   1.000
_cell.length_b   1.000
_cell.length_c   1.000
_cell.angle_alpha   90.00
_cell.angle_beta   90.00
_cell.angle_gamma   90.00
#
_symmetry.space_group_name_H-M   'P 1'
#
loop_
_entity.id
_entity.type
_entity.pdbx_description
1 polymer ?
#
loop_
_entity_poly.entity_id
_entity_poly.type
_entity_poly.pdbx_seq_one_letter_code
_entity_poly.pdbx_strand_id
1 'polypeptide(L)'
;AGVGEIVMVDPDVFDENNLNRQLFSTEDNIGKPKAIAAASRVAAVNGAVETFAVVEFLDEKNGRSILEGSAIAIDALDNNKGRRNAYAACCGLGIPFVHGAIGGMFGQVGVFYPGDRPLWENDDVPDKGIETETGNPPFTPAFVASLEVSETVKVLTASENGLKGELIWFDLAGLESQRIKICPA
;
A
#
# COMPACT_ATOMS: atom_id res chain seq x y z
N ALA A 1 -15.67 3.92 0.31
CA ALA A 1 -15.88 3.02 1.44
C ALA A 1 -16.29 3.75 2.74
N GLY A 2 -16.54 5.06 2.74
CA GLY A 2 -16.96 5.82 3.91
C GLY A 2 -15.82 6.27 4.84
N VAL A 3 -14.58 6.28 4.33
CA VAL A 3 -13.43 6.87 5.02
C VAL A 3 -13.58 8.39 5.02
N GLY A 4 -13.36 9.05 6.16
CA GLY A 4 -13.53 10.50 6.30
C GLY A 4 -12.32 11.32 5.84
N GLU A 5 -11.11 10.75 5.99
CA GLU A 5 -9.85 11.42 5.68
C GLU A 5 -8.88 10.47 4.99
N ILE A 6 -8.11 10.98 4.02
CA ILE A 6 -7.06 10.24 3.32
C ILE A 6 -5.83 11.12 3.16
N VAL A 7 -4.69 10.67 3.70
CA VAL A 7 -3.36 11.25 3.43
C VAL A 7 -2.70 10.44 2.32
N MET A 8 -2.32 11.10 1.25
CA MET A 8 -1.65 10.48 0.09
C MET A 8 -0.21 10.96 0.01
N VAL A 9 0.73 10.03 0.12
CA VAL A 9 2.17 10.31 0.18
C VAL A 9 2.84 9.69 -1.04
N ASP A 10 3.36 10.49 -1.94
CA ASP A 10 4.10 10.02 -3.12
C ASP A 10 4.99 11.16 -3.63
N PRO A 11 6.31 10.96 -3.75
CA PRO A 11 7.24 11.98 -4.26
C PRO A 11 7.18 12.15 -5.77
N ASP A 12 6.64 11.15 -6.50
CA ASP A 12 6.76 11.04 -7.94
C ASP A 12 5.72 11.87 -8.71
N VAL A 13 6.02 12.04 -9.98
CA VAL A 13 5.07 12.49 -11.00
C VAL A 13 4.60 11.31 -11.85
N PHE A 14 3.45 11.45 -12.52
CA PHE A 14 3.02 10.46 -13.49
C PHE A 14 3.92 10.46 -14.72
N ASP A 15 4.22 9.27 -15.21
CA ASP A 15 5.01 8.96 -16.40
C ASP A 15 4.18 8.09 -17.36
N GLU A 16 4.51 8.08 -18.64
CA GLU A 16 3.82 7.25 -19.64
C GLU A 16 3.80 5.75 -19.28
N ASN A 17 4.87 5.26 -18.62
CA ASN A 17 4.96 3.89 -18.14
C ASN A 17 3.94 3.56 -17.02
N ASN A 18 3.28 4.55 -16.45
CA ASN A 18 2.25 4.34 -15.42
C ASN A 18 0.86 4.10 -16.00
N LEU A 19 0.62 4.52 -17.26
CA LEU A 19 -0.69 4.44 -17.92
C LEU A 19 -1.24 3.01 -18.00
N ASN A 20 -0.38 2.03 -18.02
CA ASN A 20 -0.79 0.62 -18.14
C ASN A 20 -1.41 0.04 -16.86
N ARG A 21 -1.16 0.62 -15.68
CA ARG A 21 -1.54 -0.01 -14.40
C ARG A 21 -1.96 0.93 -13.27
N GLN A 22 -1.56 2.19 -13.30
CA GLN A 22 -1.91 3.14 -12.23
C GLN A 22 -3.24 3.82 -12.57
N LEU A 23 -4.28 3.49 -11.80
CA LEU A 23 -5.67 3.88 -12.05
C LEU A 23 -5.90 5.40 -12.21
N PHE A 24 -5.06 6.20 -11.56
CA PHE A 24 -5.17 7.66 -11.61
C PHE A 24 -4.32 8.30 -12.70
N SER A 25 -3.49 7.51 -13.42
CA SER A 25 -2.72 8.03 -14.55
C SER A 25 -3.62 8.21 -15.78
N THR A 26 -3.45 9.32 -16.45
CA THR A 26 -4.11 9.67 -17.72
C THR A 26 -3.12 10.47 -18.57
N GLU A 27 -3.33 10.54 -19.87
CA GLU A 27 -2.49 11.39 -20.75
C GLU A 27 -2.45 12.85 -20.28
N ASP A 28 -3.58 13.35 -19.75
CA ASP A 28 -3.71 14.74 -19.30
C ASP A 28 -2.96 15.06 -17.99
N ASN A 29 -2.54 14.04 -17.24
CA ASN A 29 -1.84 14.25 -15.96
C ASN A 29 -0.39 13.76 -15.93
N ILE A 30 0.16 13.33 -17.06
CA ILE A 30 1.60 13.06 -17.18
C ILE A 30 2.39 14.30 -16.77
N GLY A 31 3.42 14.10 -15.96
CA GLY A 31 4.24 15.15 -15.34
C GLY A 31 3.62 15.83 -14.11
N LYS A 32 2.39 15.50 -13.74
CA LYS A 32 1.78 16.02 -12.49
C LYS A 32 2.12 15.13 -11.30
N PRO A 33 2.31 15.71 -10.10
CA PRO A 33 2.54 14.93 -8.88
C PRO A 33 1.43 13.93 -8.61
N LYS A 34 1.79 12.67 -8.36
CA LYS A 34 0.85 11.56 -8.15
C LYS A 34 -0.06 11.81 -6.96
N ALA A 35 0.48 12.25 -5.82
CA ALA A 35 -0.30 12.55 -4.63
C ALA A 35 -1.36 13.62 -4.87
N ILE A 36 -1.03 14.70 -5.60
CA ILE A 36 -1.97 15.78 -5.93
C ILE A 36 -3.07 15.29 -6.88
N ALA A 37 -2.72 14.51 -7.89
CA ALA A 37 -3.70 13.96 -8.82
C ALA A 37 -4.65 12.97 -8.12
N ALA A 38 -4.12 12.14 -7.21
CA ALA A 38 -4.93 11.25 -6.38
C ALA A 38 -5.92 12.02 -5.49
N ALA A 39 -5.46 13.07 -4.79
CA ALA A 39 -6.33 13.93 -3.98
C ALA A 39 -7.44 14.58 -4.80
N SER A 40 -7.09 15.12 -5.97
CA SER A 40 -8.07 15.68 -6.90
C SER A 40 -9.11 14.66 -7.36
N ARG A 41 -8.68 13.43 -7.62
CA ARG A 41 -9.59 12.35 -8.00
C ARG A 41 -10.54 11.95 -6.88
N VAL A 42 -10.05 11.83 -5.64
CA VAL A 42 -10.90 11.53 -4.48
C VAL A 42 -11.94 12.62 -4.29
N ALA A 43 -11.54 13.90 -4.32
CA ALA A 43 -12.46 15.02 -4.20
C ALA A 43 -13.54 15.04 -5.31
N ALA A 44 -13.18 14.65 -6.53
CA ALA A 44 -14.12 14.53 -7.64
C ALA A 44 -15.11 13.35 -7.49
N VAL A 45 -14.74 12.29 -6.75
CA VAL A 45 -15.61 11.13 -6.48
C VAL A 45 -16.51 11.40 -5.28
N ASN A 46 -15.95 11.95 -4.21
CA ASN A 46 -16.70 12.27 -2.99
C ASN A 46 -16.07 13.47 -2.28
N GLY A 47 -16.67 14.64 -2.46
CA GLY A 47 -16.21 15.89 -1.85
C GLY A 47 -16.36 15.99 -0.33
N ALA A 48 -16.97 15.00 0.32
CA ALA A 48 -17.04 14.91 1.78
C ALA A 48 -15.81 14.26 2.42
N VAL A 49 -14.90 13.68 1.61
CA VAL A 49 -13.64 13.11 2.09
C VAL A 49 -12.58 14.20 2.16
N GLU A 50 -11.99 14.44 3.32
CA GLU A 50 -10.82 15.30 3.46
C GLU A 50 -9.60 14.62 2.84
N THR A 51 -8.82 15.37 2.07
CA THR A 51 -7.67 14.83 1.36
C THR A 51 -6.43 15.68 1.56
N PHE A 52 -5.32 15.04 1.93
CA PHE A 52 -4.02 15.68 2.09
C PHE A 52 -3.02 15.03 1.15
N ALA A 53 -2.39 15.84 0.28
CA ALA A 53 -1.36 15.39 -0.64
C ALA A 53 0.02 15.80 -0.11
N VAL A 54 0.88 14.82 0.12
CA VAL A 54 2.27 15.01 0.57
C VAL A 54 3.19 14.56 -0.57
N VAL A 55 3.87 15.51 -1.20
CA VAL A 55 4.77 15.25 -2.33
C VAL A 55 6.20 15.13 -1.79
N GLU A 56 6.43 14.08 -1.00
CA GLU A 56 7.71 13.81 -0.35
C GLU A 56 7.96 12.31 -0.26
N PHE A 57 9.25 11.93 -0.20
CA PHE A 57 9.61 10.57 0.22
C PHE A 57 9.30 10.39 1.70
N LEU A 58 8.60 9.31 2.04
CA LEU A 58 8.46 8.90 3.43
C LEU A 58 9.76 8.20 3.87
N ASP A 59 10.43 8.77 4.86
CA ASP A 59 11.68 8.26 5.41
C ASP A 59 11.64 8.18 6.95
N GLU A 60 12.75 7.79 7.56
CA GLU A 60 12.90 7.66 9.02
C GLU A 60 12.69 8.98 9.78
N LYS A 61 12.90 10.14 9.12
CA LYS A 61 12.85 11.46 9.76
C LYS A 61 11.43 12.04 9.75
N ASN A 62 10.69 11.83 8.65
CA ASN A 62 9.39 12.46 8.44
C ASN A 62 8.21 11.48 8.57
N GLY A 63 8.44 10.15 8.47
CA GLY A 63 7.38 9.15 8.42
C GLY A 63 6.41 9.25 9.60
N ARG A 64 6.93 9.45 10.82
CA ARG A 64 6.08 9.60 12.00
C ARG A 64 5.17 10.84 11.91
N SER A 65 5.71 11.99 11.50
CA SER A 65 4.92 13.23 11.39
C SER A 65 3.91 13.20 10.25
N ILE A 66 4.24 12.50 9.15
CA ILE A 66 3.33 12.33 8.01
C ILE A 66 2.14 11.43 8.39
N LEU A 67 2.38 10.37 9.15
CA LEU A 67 1.35 9.40 9.54
C LEU A 67 0.64 9.74 10.84
N GLU A 68 1.04 10.80 11.54
CA GLU A 68 0.41 11.21 12.80
C GLU A 68 -1.08 11.52 12.60
N GLY A 69 -1.92 10.98 13.49
CA GLY A 69 -3.38 11.10 13.39
C GLY A 69 -4.05 10.04 12.50
N SER A 70 -3.30 9.30 11.69
CA SER A 70 -3.85 8.22 10.89
C SER A 70 -4.26 7.02 11.76
N ALA A 71 -5.38 6.39 11.45
CA ALA A 71 -5.83 5.18 12.13
C ALA A 71 -5.17 3.90 11.57
N ILE A 72 -4.63 3.98 10.35
CA ILE A 72 -4.07 2.86 9.60
C ILE A 72 -3.21 3.41 8.45
N ALA A 73 -2.17 2.70 8.06
CA ALA A 73 -1.44 2.99 6.83
C ALA A 73 -1.58 1.83 5.83
N ILE A 74 -1.59 2.19 4.53
CA ILE A 74 -1.70 1.24 3.41
C ILE A 74 -0.42 1.32 2.59
N ASP A 75 0.16 0.17 2.28
CA ASP A 75 1.37 0.01 1.47
C ASP A 75 1.05 0.11 -0.02
N ALA A 76 1.47 1.18 -0.65
CA ALA A 76 1.46 1.34 -2.10
C ALA A 76 2.89 1.45 -2.68
N LEU A 77 3.88 0.90 -1.98
CA LEU A 77 5.30 1.03 -2.26
C LEU A 77 5.83 -0.11 -3.14
N ASP A 78 6.81 0.21 -3.97
CA ASP A 78 7.47 -0.74 -4.88
C ASP A 78 8.87 -1.19 -4.40
N ASN A 79 9.23 -0.88 -3.14
CA ASN A 79 10.55 -1.22 -2.60
C ASN A 79 10.51 -1.50 -1.10
N ASN A 80 11.39 -2.38 -0.64
CA ASN A 80 11.42 -2.82 0.75
C ASN A 80 11.98 -1.78 1.71
N LYS A 81 12.83 -0.87 1.25
CA LYS A 81 13.32 0.25 2.08
C LYS A 81 12.18 1.19 2.47
N GLY A 82 11.33 1.56 1.52
CA GLY A 82 10.14 2.36 1.80
C GLY A 82 9.18 1.65 2.76
N ARG A 83 8.97 0.34 2.57
CA ARG A 83 8.14 -0.48 3.47
C ARG A 83 8.67 -0.49 4.89
N ARG A 84 9.99 -0.70 5.07
CA ARG A 84 10.63 -0.62 6.41
C ARG A 84 10.38 0.72 7.08
N ASN A 85 10.58 1.81 6.38
CA ASN A 85 10.36 3.16 6.91
C ASN A 85 8.91 3.39 7.31
N ALA A 86 7.96 3.04 6.44
CA ALA A 86 6.54 3.18 6.69
C ALA A 86 6.08 2.31 7.87
N TYR A 87 6.51 1.05 7.92
CA TYR A 87 6.17 0.15 9.01
C TYR A 87 6.79 0.58 10.35
N ALA A 88 8.04 1.03 10.35
CA ALA A 88 8.69 1.57 11.55
C ALA A 88 7.93 2.80 12.11
N ALA A 89 7.46 3.68 11.22
CA ALA A 89 6.61 4.81 11.61
C ALA A 89 5.28 4.34 12.21
N CYS A 90 4.63 3.32 11.60
CA CYS A 90 3.41 2.70 12.12
C CYS A 90 3.62 2.09 13.51
N CYS A 91 4.72 1.36 13.71
CA CYS A 91 5.11 0.82 15.02
C CYS A 91 5.26 1.92 16.06
N GLY A 92 5.94 3.03 15.70
CA GLY A 92 6.13 4.18 16.59
C GLY A 92 4.86 4.93 16.95
N LEU A 93 3.81 4.82 16.12
CA LEU A 93 2.49 5.43 16.33
C LEU A 93 1.46 4.47 16.93
N GLY A 94 1.76 3.17 16.97
CA GLY A 94 0.84 2.15 17.44
C GLY A 94 -0.30 1.83 16.48
N ILE A 95 -0.12 2.09 15.18
CA ILE A 95 -1.15 1.88 14.13
C ILE A 95 -0.83 0.66 13.25
N PRO A 96 -1.85 -0.05 12.74
CA PRO A 96 -1.65 -1.17 11.81
C PRO A 96 -1.18 -0.70 10.43
N PHE A 97 -0.50 -1.62 9.73
CA PHE A 97 0.02 -1.45 8.38
C PHE A 97 -0.57 -2.54 7.48
N VAL A 98 -1.35 -2.14 6.49
CA VAL A 98 -1.88 -3.04 5.47
C VAL A 98 -0.87 -3.11 4.34
N HIS A 99 -0.34 -4.28 4.12
CA HIS A 99 0.70 -4.55 3.13
C HIS A 99 0.12 -5.20 1.89
N GLY A 100 0.52 -4.70 0.73
CA GLY A 100 0.35 -5.33 -0.56
C GLY A 100 1.66 -5.38 -1.34
N ALA A 101 1.91 -6.49 -2.02
CA ALA A 101 3.02 -6.60 -2.96
C ALA A 101 2.59 -7.41 -4.18
N ILE A 102 3.24 -7.11 -5.31
CA ILE A 102 2.94 -7.73 -6.61
C ILE A 102 4.22 -8.14 -7.32
N GLY A 103 4.13 -9.12 -8.22
CA GLY A 103 5.20 -9.51 -9.13
C GLY A 103 4.62 -10.37 -10.26
N GLY A 104 4.55 -9.85 -11.48
CA GLY A 104 3.90 -10.53 -12.58
C GLY A 104 2.43 -10.86 -12.29
N MET A 105 2.08 -12.14 -12.29
CA MET A 105 0.73 -12.63 -11.97
C MET A 105 0.57 -13.01 -10.48
N PHE A 106 1.60 -12.78 -9.67
CA PHE A 106 1.58 -13.08 -8.25
C PHE A 106 1.33 -11.83 -7.41
N GLY A 107 0.71 -12.03 -6.26
CA GLY A 107 0.52 -10.97 -5.29
C GLY A 107 0.36 -11.51 -3.88
N GLN A 108 0.47 -10.60 -2.92
CA GLN A 108 0.23 -10.91 -1.52
C GLN A 108 -0.40 -9.72 -0.81
N VAL A 109 -1.19 -10.01 0.21
CA VAL A 109 -1.79 -9.02 1.09
C VAL A 109 -1.72 -9.53 2.53
N GLY A 110 -1.39 -8.65 3.46
CA GLY A 110 -1.37 -8.95 4.88
C GLY A 110 -1.65 -7.72 5.73
N VAL A 111 -1.97 -7.92 6.99
CA VAL A 111 -2.11 -6.84 7.98
C VAL A 111 -1.11 -7.06 9.09
N PHE A 112 -0.22 -6.10 9.26
CA PHE A 112 0.84 -6.12 10.26
C PHE A 112 0.53 -5.13 11.38
N TYR A 113 0.63 -5.59 12.60
CA TYR A 113 0.49 -4.78 13.81
C TYR A 113 1.86 -4.45 14.41
N PRO A 114 1.97 -3.40 15.20
CA PRO A 114 3.21 -3.10 15.90
C PRO A 114 3.73 -4.30 16.69
N GLY A 115 4.97 -4.73 16.39
CA GLY A 115 5.60 -5.91 16.96
C GLY A 115 5.55 -7.18 16.11
N ASP A 116 4.81 -7.20 15.00
CA ASP A 116 4.92 -8.27 14.01
C ASP A 116 6.28 -8.19 13.29
N ARG A 117 6.72 -9.32 12.70
CA ARG A 117 7.98 -9.41 11.95
C ARG A 117 7.72 -9.72 10.48
N PRO A 118 7.48 -8.68 9.65
CA PRO A 118 7.34 -8.89 8.22
C PRO A 118 8.65 -9.32 7.57
N LEU A 119 8.54 -10.09 6.48
CA LEU A 119 9.71 -10.66 5.79
C LEU A 119 10.67 -9.58 5.25
N TRP A 120 10.15 -8.42 4.86
CA TRP A 120 10.97 -7.31 4.34
C TRP A 120 11.76 -6.55 5.42
N GLU A 121 11.58 -6.82 6.70
CA GLU A 121 12.46 -6.29 7.76
C GLU A 121 13.85 -6.91 7.73
N ASN A 122 14.00 -8.10 7.15
CA ASN A 122 15.29 -8.72 7.01
C ASN A 122 16.11 -7.97 5.94
N ASP A 123 17.30 -7.49 6.33
CA ASP A 123 18.22 -6.78 5.44
C ASP A 123 18.76 -7.64 4.28
N ASP A 124 18.70 -8.96 4.41
CA ASP A 124 19.07 -9.91 3.34
C ASP A 124 18.03 -9.95 2.20
N VAL A 125 16.84 -9.39 2.40
CA VAL A 125 15.82 -9.32 1.35
C VAL A 125 16.14 -8.17 0.39
N PRO A 126 16.27 -8.42 -0.92
CA PRO A 126 16.53 -7.39 -1.92
C PRO A 126 15.53 -6.23 -1.83
N ASP A 127 15.96 -5.01 -2.12
CA ASP A 127 15.10 -3.83 -2.08
C ASP A 127 13.96 -3.88 -3.10
N LYS A 128 14.22 -4.45 -4.28
CA LYS A 128 13.21 -4.74 -5.31
C LYS A 128 13.03 -6.24 -5.49
N GLY A 129 11.80 -6.65 -5.76
CA GLY A 129 11.44 -8.06 -5.89
C GLY A 129 11.41 -8.54 -7.36
N ILE A 130 10.67 -9.63 -7.58
CA ILE A 130 10.54 -10.32 -8.88
C ILE A 130 9.84 -9.47 -9.95
N GLU A 131 9.16 -8.42 -9.58
CA GLU A 131 8.49 -7.49 -10.51
C GLU A 131 9.44 -6.85 -11.53
N THR A 132 10.74 -6.79 -11.22
CA THR A 132 11.77 -6.29 -12.14
C THR A 132 11.99 -7.21 -13.35
N GLU A 133 11.70 -8.50 -13.19
CA GLU A 133 11.86 -9.53 -14.22
C GLU A 133 10.52 -9.85 -14.91
N THR A 134 9.44 -9.90 -14.15
CA THR A 134 8.12 -10.35 -14.62
C THR A 134 7.23 -9.23 -15.15
N GLY A 135 7.60 -7.98 -14.86
CA GLY A 135 6.76 -6.82 -15.14
C GLY A 135 5.52 -6.76 -14.25
N ASN A 136 4.64 -5.80 -14.52
CA ASN A 136 3.44 -5.53 -13.74
C ASN A 136 2.21 -5.44 -14.64
N PRO A 137 1.51 -6.53 -14.92
CA PRO A 137 0.25 -6.50 -15.67
C PRO A 137 -0.84 -5.76 -14.86
N PRO A 138 -1.76 -5.03 -15.50
CA PRO A 138 -2.67 -4.09 -14.82
C PRO A 138 -3.64 -4.74 -13.83
N PHE A 139 -4.00 -5.99 -14.05
CA PHE A 139 -4.96 -6.70 -13.21
C PHE A 139 -4.39 -7.11 -11.84
N THR A 140 -3.08 -7.38 -11.75
CA THR A 140 -2.47 -7.79 -10.48
C THR A 140 -2.49 -6.66 -9.44
N PRO A 141 -2.00 -5.43 -9.71
CA PRO A 141 -2.13 -4.35 -8.75
C PRO A 141 -3.57 -3.97 -8.45
N ALA A 142 -4.49 -4.03 -9.44
CA ALA A 142 -5.90 -3.76 -9.21
C ALA A 142 -6.54 -4.76 -8.23
N PHE A 143 -6.18 -6.05 -8.34
CA PHE A 143 -6.65 -7.10 -7.46
C PHE A 143 -6.08 -6.95 -6.05
N VAL A 144 -4.76 -6.72 -5.92
CA VAL A 144 -4.10 -6.49 -4.62
C VAL A 144 -4.70 -5.28 -3.93
N ALA A 145 -4.77 -4.13 -4.61
CA ALA A 145 -5.34 -2.90 -4.04
C ALA A 145 -6.79 -3.10 -3.55
N SER A 146 -7.60 -3.90 -4.26
CA SER A 146 -8.96 -4.22 -3.83
C SER A 146 -8.99 -5.03 -2.53
N LEU A 147 -8.06 -5.96 -2.36
CA LEU A 147 -7.91 -6.73 -1.13
C LEU A 147 -7.38 -5.87 0.02
N GLU A 148 -6.40 -4.99 -0.22
CA GLU A 148 -5.90 -4.05 0.77
C GLU A 148 -7.01 -3.13 1.28
N VAL A 149 -7.86 -2.60 0.39
CA VAL A 149 -9.03 -1.80 0.79
C VAL A 149 -10.01 -2.63 1.60
N SER A 150 -10.25 -3.90 1.24
CA SER A 150 -11.10 -4.80 2.02
C SER A 150 -10.56 -5.02 3.43
N GLU A 151 -9.26 -5.31 3.57
CA GLU A 151 -8.62 -5.48 4.88
C GLU A 151 -8.62 -4.17 5.68
N THR A 152 -8.34 -3.04 5.04
CA THR A 152 -8.43 -1.71 5.68
C THR A 152 -9.82 -1.47 6.29
N VAL A 153 -10.88 -1.74 5.54
CA VAL A 153 -12.26 -1.59 6.05
C VAL A 153 -12.51 -2.53 7.24
N LYS A 154 -12.05 -3.79 7.17
CA LYS A 154 -12.19 -4.75 8.28
C LYS A 154 -11.46 -4.27 9.54
N VAL A 155 -10.24 -3.74 9.40
CA VAL A 155 -9.48 -3.18 10.53
C VAL A 155 -10.22 -1.98 11.12
N LEU A 156 -10.63 -1.01 10.30
CA LEU A 156 -11.33 0.20 10.76
C LEU A 156 -12.69 -0.09 11.40
N THR A 157 -13.35 -1.17 11.03
CA THR A 157 -14.64 -1.61 11.59
C THR A 157 -14.50 -2.66 12.68
N ALA A 158 -13.28 -2.96 13.13
CA ALA A 158 -12.97 -4.00 14.13
C ALA A 158 -13.58 -5.38 13.79
N SER A 159 -13.60 -5.74 12.51
CA SER A 159 -14.13 -7.04 12.06
C SER A 159 -13.23 -8.19 12.49
N GLU A 160 -13.82 -9.27 12.97
CA GLU A 160 -13.09 -10.50 13.34
C GLU A 160 -12.58 -11.29 12.14
N ASN A 161 -13.05 -10.99 10.92
CA ASN A 161 -12.73 -11.73 9.69
C ASN A 161 -11.51 -11.15 8.93
N GLY A 162 -10.71 -10.29 9.53
CA GLY A 162 -9.49 -9.71 8.92
C GLY A 162 -8.29 -10.65 8.93
N LEU A 163 -7.28 -10.33 8.14
CA LEU A 163 -5.98 -11.00 8.09
C LEU A 163 -5.10 -10.59 9.30
N LYS A 164 -5.46 -11.06 10.48
CA LYS A 164 -4.70 -10.79 11.69
C LYS A 164 -3.66 -11.88 11.92
N GLY A 165 -2.36 -11.53 11.80
CA GLY A 165 -1.27 -12.49 11.93
C GLY A 165 -1.18 -13.47 10.75
N GLU A 166 -1.78 -13.13 9.63
CA GLU A 166 -1.76 -13.93 8.40
C GLU A 166 -1.46 -13.03 7.18
N LEU A 167 -0.84 -13.65 6.19
CA LEU A 167 -0.65 -13.10 4.85
C LEU A 167 -1.35 -14.04 3.88
N ILE A 168 -2.10 -13.51 2.95
CA ILE A 168 -2.60 -14.28 1.80
C ILE A 168 -1.69 -14.04 0.62
N TRP A 169 -1.18 -15.13 0.06
CA TRP A 169 -0.48 -15.16 -1.23
C TRP A 169 -1.41 -15.72 -2.29
N PHE A 170 -1.31 -15.26 -3.51
CA PHE A 170 -2.11 -15.76 -4.62
C PHE A 170 -1.36 -15.71 -5.94
N ASP A 171 -1.73 -16.65 -6.81
CA ASP A 171 -1.34 -16.77 -8.22
C ASP A 171 -2.57 -16.59 -9.11
N LEU A 172 -2.58 -15.51 -9.89
CA LEU A 172 -3.67 -15.22 -10.83
C LEU A 172 -3.62 -16.07 -12.11
N ALA A 173 -2.48 -16.67 -12.43
CA ALA A 173 -2.36 -17.58 -13.56
C ALA A 173 -3.07 -18.91 -13.30
N GLY A 174 -2.83 -19.49 -12.11
CA GLY A 174 -3.45 -20.72 -11.66
C GLY A 174 -4.77 -20.53 -10.92
N LEU A 175 -5.14 -19.29 -10.58
CA LEU A 175 -6.26 -18.95 -9.68
C LEU A 175 -6.15 -19.65 -8.33
N GLU A 176 -4.93 -19.72 -7.79
CA GLU A 176 -4.63 -20.34 -6.52
C GLU A 176 -4.39 -19.29 -5.44
N SER A 177 -4.69 -19.64 -4.19
CA SER A 177 -4.35 -18.81 -3.04
C SER A 177 -3.95 -19.65 -1.85
N GLN A 178 -3.03 -19.11 -1.03
CA GLN A 178 -2.57 -19.75 0.20
C GLN A 178 -2.53 -18.73 1.34
N ARG A 179 -3.03 -19.11 2.52
CA ARG A 179 -2.82 -18.35 3.76
C ARG A 179 -1.56 -18.81 4.45
N ILE A 180 -0.73 -17.86 4.81
CA ILE A 180 0.56 -18.05 5.48
C ILE A 180 0.48 -17.35 6.83
N LYS A 181 0.78 -18.06 7.92
CA LYS A 181 0.87 -17.45 9.24
C LYS A 181 2.12 -16.60 9.34
N ILE A 182 1.96 -15.36 9.81
CA ILE A 182 3.07 -14.46 10.14
C ILE A 182 3.49 -14.81 11.58
N CYS A 183 4.77 -15.11 11.79
CA CYS A 183 5.26 -15.35 13.13
C CYS A 183 5.24 -14.04 13.94
N PRO A 184 4.54 -13.99 15.08
CA PRO A 184 4.67 -12.86 16.00
C PRO A 184 6.10 -12.74 16.53
N ALA A 185 6.46 -11.55 16.94
CA ALA A 185 7.77 -11.25 17.52
C ALA A 185 8.04 -12.01 18.83
#